data_f26d5766543f0ab186764fd0e96fd87a
#
_entry.id   f26d5766543f0ab186764fd0e96fd87a
#
_cell.length_a   1.000
_cell.length_b   1.000
_cell.length_c   1.000
_cell.angle_alpha   90.00
_cell.angle_beta   90.00
_cell.angle_gamma   90.00
#
_symmetry.space_group_name_H-M   'P 1'
#
loop_
_entity.id
_entity.type
_entity.pdbx_description
1 polymer ?
#
loop_
_entity_poly.entity_id
_entity_poly.type
_entity_poly.pdbx_seq_one_letter_code
_entity_poly.pdbx_strand_id
1 'polypeptide(L)'
;MLRDVRAGYDVLGIFYGHPGVFVSPSHRAIALARDEGFTARMLPGVSAEDCMFSDLGFDPAIPGCMSQEATVFLVSGKKLKPSVHNIIWQVGGVGVVTMEFDVSQLLI
;
A
#
# COMPACT_ATOMS: atom_id res chain seq x y z
N MET A 1 14.12 -8.57 7.94
CA MET A 1 14.12 -7.27 8.62
C MET A 1 14.00 -7.38 10.14
N LEU A 2 12.86 -7.82 10.72
CA LEU A 2 12.70 -7.86 12.18
C LEU A 2 13.71 -8.76 12.90
N ARG A 3 14.04 -9.93 12.33
CA ARG A 3 15.06 -10.82 12.89
C ARG A 3 16.39 -10.08 13.10
N ASP A 4 16.79 -9.27 12.14
CA ASP A 4 18.09 -8.58 12.16
C ASP A 4 18.06 -7.40 13.14
N VAL A 5 16.92 -6.68 13.21
CA VAL A 5 16.69 -5.65 14.25
C VAL A 5 16.80 -6.24 15.65
N ARG A 6 16.15 -7.40 15.89
CA ARG A 6 16.22 -8.12 17.18
C ARG A 6 17.63 -8.61 17.51
N ALA A 7 18.47 -8.83 16.50
CA ALA A 7 19.88 -9.16 16.64
C ALA A 7 20.77 -7.93 16.91
N GLY A 8 20.21 -6.72 16.97
CA GLY A 8 20.91 -5.49 17.28
C GLY A 8 21.48 -4.74 16.08
N TYR A 9 21.04 -5.08 14.86
CA TYR A 9 21.48 -4.38 13.65
C TYR A 9 20.53 -3.24 13.29
N ASP A 10 21.09 -2.16 12.77
CA ASP A 10 20.31 -1.16 12.03
C ASP A 10 19.89 -1.73 10.69
N VAL A 11 18.61 -1.61 10.36
CA VAL A 11 18.04 -2.20 9.14
C VAL A 11 17.42 -1.11 8.29
N LEU A 12 17.85 -0.98 7.05
CA LEU A 12 17.28 -0.12 6.04
C LEU A 12 16.51 -0.97 5.01
N GLY A 13 15.19 -0.79 4.94
CA GLY A 13 14.36 -1.36 3.89
C GLY A 13 14.27 -0.42 2.70
N ILE A 14 14.75 -0.85 1.53
CA ILE A 14 14.66 -0.07 0.29
C ILE A 14 13.52 -0.66 -0.55
N PHE A 15 12.59 0.19 -0.96
CA PHE A 15 11.43 -0.16 -1.74
C PHE A 15 11.43 0.58 -3.07
N TYR A 16 10.82 -0.03 -4.03
CA TYR A 16 10.54 0.55 -5.32
C TYR A 16 9.25 1.38 -5.22
N GLY A 17 9.29 2.64 -5.63
CA GLY A 17 8.18 3.58 -5.45
C GLY A 17 8.04 4.10 -4.00
N HIS A 18 6.82 4.40 -3.59
CA HIS A 18 6.54 4.83 -2.22
C HIS A 18 6.43 3.62 -1.28
N PRO A 19 7.21 3.55 -0.20
CA PRO A 19 7.27 2.36 0.66
C PRO A 19 5.99 2.09 1.46
N GLY A 20 5.06 3.01 1.51
CA GLY A 20 3.81 2.91 2.27
C GLY A 20 2.53 2.95 1.44
N VAL A 21 2.62 3.02 0.09
CA VAL A 21 1.45 3.03 -0.79
C VAL A 21 1.26 1.65 -1.41
N PHE A 22 0.20 0.96 -1.02
CA PHE A 22 -0.10 -0.43 -1.41
C PHE A 22 1.04 -1.42 -1.10
N VAL A 23 1.74 -1.20 0.02
CA VAL A 23 2.86 -2.04 0.50
C VAL A 23 2.61 -2.42 1.97
N SER A 24 1.78 -3.41 2.22
CA SER A 24 1.44 -3.86 3.58
C SER A 24 2.64 -4.36 4.40
N PRO A 25 3.65 -5.06 3.82
CA PRO A 25 4.78 -5.56 4.61
C PRO A 25 5.59 -4.49 5.32
N SER A 26 5.75 -3.30 4.73
CA SER A 26 6.50 -2.19 5.36
C SER A 26 5.77 -1.61 6.57
N HIS A 27 4.45 -1.40 6.45
CA HIS A 27 3.61 -0.97 7.57
C HIS A 27 3.65 -1.96 8.72
N ARG A 28 3.48 -3.26 8.41
CA ARG A 28 3.51 -4.33 9.40
C ARG A 28 4.87 -4.41 10.10
N ALA A 29 5.97 -4.32 9.35
CA ALA A 29 7.31 -4.36 9.92
C ALA A 29 7.56 -3.20 10.90
N ILE A 30 7.11 -1.98 10.55
CA ILE A 30 7.23 -0.82 11.41
C ILE A 30 6.38 -0.94 12.67
N ALA A 31 5.12 -1.39 12.53
CA ALA A 31 4.24 -1.59 13.67
C ALA A 31 4.84 -2.59 14.67
N LEU A 32 5.24 -3.76 14.20
CA LEU A 32 5.85 -4.78 15.04
C LEU A 32 7.17 -4.33 15.69
N ALA A 33 8.02 -3.62 14.96
CA ALA A 33 9.25 -3.08 15.54
C ALA A 33 8.96 -2.11 16.67
N ARG A 34 7.98 -1.22 16.51
CA ARG A 34 7.58 -0.25 17.55
C ARG A 34 6.96 -0.93 18.76
N ASP A 35 6.12 -1.94 18.56
CA ASP A 35 5.52 -2.73 19.64
C ASP A 35 6.59 -3.45 20.47
N GLU A 36 7.70 -3.84 19.85
CA GLU A 36 8.85 -4.44 20.51
C GLU A 36 9.81 -3.39 21.12
N GLY A 37 9.49 -2.09 21.06
CA GLY A 37 10.27 -1.01 21.65
C GLY A 37 11.42 -0.48 20.78
N PHE A 38 11.52 -0.91 19.51
CA PHE A 38 12.50 -0.39 18.57
C PHE A 38 12.06 0.91 17.92
N THR A 39 13.00 1.79 17.63
CA THR A 39 12.73 2.97 16.80
C THR A 39 12.57 2.55 15.35
N ALA A 40 11.43 2.83 14.75
CA ALA A 40 11.17 2.54 13.34
C ALA A 40 10.38 3.67 12.68
N ARG A 41 10.78 4.04 11.49
CA ARG A 41 10.14 5.11 10.71
C ARG A 41 10.10 4.75 9.23
N MET A 42 9.13 5.31 8.53
CA MET A 42 9.04 5.29 7.08
C MET A 42 9.40 6.67 6.54
N LEU A 43 10.24 6.70 5.54
CA LEU A 43 10.49 7.92 4.78
C LEU A 43 9.53 7.95 3.58
N PRO A 44 9.00 9.12 3.21
CA PRO A 44 8.13 9.23 2.04
C PRO A 44 8.91 8.96 0.75
N GLY A 45 8.20 8.55 -0.28
CA GLY A 45 8.72 8.36 -1.62
C GLY A 45 7.69 8.82 -2.65
N VAL A 46 7.99 8.64 -3.93
CA VAL A 46 7.07 8.93 -5.03
C VAL A 46 6.33 7.66 -5.40
N SER A 47 5.00 7.71 -5.38
CA SER A 47 4.17 6.59 -5.82
C SER A 47 3.86 6.68 -7.31
N ALA A 48 3.47 5.56 -7.93
CA ALA A 48 2.95 5.58 -9.29
C ALA A 48 1.67 6.43 -9.42
N GLU A 49 0.95 6.67 -8.31
CA GLU A 49 -0.21 7.56 -8.28
C GLU A 49 0.18 9.00 -8.57
N ASP A 50 1.28 9.48 -7.97
CA ASP A 50 1.82 10.82 -8.25
C ASP A 50 2.18 10.97 -9.73
N CYS A 51 2.79 9.93 -10.31
CA CYS A 51 3.10 9.91 -11.74
C CYS A 51 1.85 9.93 -12.61
N MET A 52 0.80 9.18 -12.24
CA MET A 52 -0.46 9.15 -12.99
C MET A 52 -1.14 10.52 -13.04
N PHE A 53 -1.09 11.29 -11.96
CA PHE A 53 -1.64 12.66 -11.98
C PHE A 53 -0.96 13.53 -13.02
N SER A 54 0.35 13.40 -13.16
CA SER A 54 1.13 14.12 -14.17
C SER A 54 0.93 13.57 -15.59
N ASP A 55 1.04 12.26 -15.76
CA ASP A 55 1.02 11.61 -17.07
C ASP A 55 -0.36 11.65 -17.73
N LEU A 56 -1.42 11.52 -16.93
CA LEU A 56 -2.81 11.57 -17.39
C LEU A 56 -3.41 12.96 -17.30
N GLY A 57 -2.73 13.92 -16.68
CA GLY A 57 -3.11 15.32 -16.65
C GLY A 57 -4.40 15.62 -15.88
N PHE A 58 -4.64 14.95 -14.75
CA PHE A 58 -5.77 15.27 -13.91
C PHE A 58 -5.36 15.61 -12.47
N ASP A 59 -6.10 16.53 -11.86
CA ASP A 59 -5.94 16.91 -10.46
C ASP A 59 -6.90 16.09 -9.61
N PRO A 60 -6.40 15.32 -8.61
CA PRO A 60 -7.26 14.53 -7.73
C PRO A 60 -8.20 15.36 -6.84
N ALA A 61 -7.98 16.68 -6.73
CA ALA A 61 -8.84 17.56 -5.95
C ALA A 61 -10.24 17.71 -6.55
N ILE A 62 -10.36 17.73 -7.89
CA ILE A 62 -11.63 17.95 -8.58
C ILE A 62 -11.78 16.97 -9.76
N PRO A 63 -12.77 16.12 -9.75
CA PRO A 63 -13.91 15.96 -8.82
C PRO A 63 -13.59 15.10 -7.59
N GLY A 64 -12.38 14.77 -7.34
CA GLY A 64 -11.90 13.84 -6.32
C GLY A 64 -11.33 12.58 -6.94
N CYS A 65 -10.67 11.77 -6.12
CA CYS A 65 -10.06 10.52 -6.55
C CYS A 65 -10.26 9.43 -5.50
N MET A 66 -10.64 8.23 -5.93
CA MET A 66 -10.67 7.02 -5.12
C MET A 66 -9.55 6.10 -5.58
N SER A 67 -8.75 5.62 -4.65
CA SER A 67 -7.63 4.72 -4.91
C SER A 67 -7.86 3.42 -4.14
N GLN A 68 -7.89 2.28 -4.82
CA GLN A 68 -8.24 0.99 -4.23
C GLN A 68 -7.39 -0.13 -4.82
N GLU A 69 -7.07 -1.14 -4.00
CA GLU A 69 -6.44 -2.37 -4.49
C GLU A 69 -7.50 -3.28 -5.12
N ALA A 70 -7.18 -3.93 -6.23
CA ALA A 70 -8.14 -4.65 -7.08
C ALA A 70 -8.81 -5.82 -6.36
N THR A 71 -8.07 -6.63 -5.62
CA THR A 71 -8.63 -7.79 -4.89
C THR A 71 -9.56 -7.31 -3.77
N VAL A 72 -9.12 -6.33 -2.99
CA VAL A 72 -9.93 -5.71 -1.93
C VAL A 72 -11.21 -5.10 -2.51
N PHE A 73 -11.10 -4.41 -3.63
CA PHE A 73 -12.25 -3.85 -4.33
C PHE A 73 -13.28 -4.93 -4.70
N LEU A 74 -12.82 -6.04 -5.28
CA LEU A 74 -13.69 -7.14 -5.70
C LEU A 74 -14.35 -7.86 -4.51
N VAL A 75 -13.58 -8.23 -3.48
CA VAL A 75 -14.12 -9.01 -2.35
C VAL A 75 -14.97 -8.19 -1.40
N SER A 76 -14.75 -6.88 -1.31
CA SER A 76 -15.52 -5.99 -0.44
C SER A 76 -16.90 -5.60 -1.00
N GLY A 77 -17.21 -5.98 -2.23
CA GLY A 77 -18.46 -5.59 -2.91
C GLY A 77 -18.58 -4.08 -3.17
N LYS A 78 -17.48 -3.34 -3.05
CA LYS A 78 -17.46 -1.91 -3.35
C LYS A 78 -17.77 -1.66 -4.81
N LYS A 79 -18.35 -0.50 -5.10
CA LYS A 79 -18.68 -0.06 -6.46
C LYS A 79 -17.83 1.12 -6.84
N LEU A 80 -17.54 1.24 -8.12
CA LEU A 80 -16.95 2.45 -8.68
C LEU A 80 -17.88 3.63 -8.43
N LYS A 81 -17.29 4.77 -8.14
CA LYS A 81 -18.04 6.03 -7.98
C LYS A 81 -17.83 6.88 -9.23
N PRO A 82 -18.81 6.91 -10.17
CA PRO A 82 -18.64 7.57 -11.47
C PRO A 82 -18.41 9.09 -11.39
N SER A 83 -18.71 9.68 -10.24
CA SER A 83 -18.54 11.14 -10.01
C SER A 83 -17.12 11.56 -9.62
N VAL A 84 -16.18 10.62 -9.53
CA VAL A 84 -14.78 10.89 -9.19
C VAL A 84 -13.84 10.03 -10.05
N HIS A 85 -12.57 10.36 -10.10
CA HIS A 85 -11.57 9.48 -10.68
C HIS A 85 -11.44 8.21 -9.82
N ASN A 86 -11.27 7.05 -10.48
CA ASN A 86 -11.08 5.78 -9.78
C ASN A 86 -9.78 5.14 -10.26
N ILE A 87 -8.86 4.94 -9.34
CA ILE A 87 -7.59 4.24 -9.58
C ILE A 87 -7.70 2.85 -8.96
N ILE A 88 -7.56 1.82 -9.78
CA ILE A 88 -7.55 0.43 -9.33
C ILE A 88 -6.15 -0.13 -9.46
N TRP A 89 -5.57 -0.48 -8.32
CA TRP A 89 -4.20 -0.94 -8.21
C TRP A 89 -4.07 -2.45 -8.34
N GLN A 90 -2.89 -2.90 -8.78
CA GLN A 90 -2.49 -4.31 -8.73
C GLN A 90 -3.45 -5.25 -9.48
N VAL A 91 -4.05 -4.79 -10.55
CA VAL A 91 -5.01 -5.56 -11.36
C VAL A 91 -4.41 -6.89 -11.84
N GLY A 92 -3.11 -6.91 -12.17
CA GLY A 92 -2.40 -8.12 -12.57
C GLY A 92 -2.24 -9.17 -11.47
N GLY A 93 -2.51 -8.82 -10.20
CA GLY A 93 -2.49 -9.76 -9.07
C GLY A 93 -3.81 -10.48 -8.83
N VAL A 94 -4.88 -10.05 -9.49
CA VAL A 94 -6.21 -10.64 -9.30
C VAL A 94 -6.24 -12.08 -9.80
N GLY A 95 -6.64 -13.01 -8.92
CA GLY A 95 -6.72 -14.44 -9.25
C GLY A 95 -5.38 -15.19 -9.23
N VAL A 96 -4.29 -14.55 -8.84
CA VAL A 96 -3.00 -15.23 -8.67
C VAL A 96 -3.01 -15.98 -7.34
N VAL A 97 -3.07 -17.31 -7.41
CA VAL A 97 -3.25 -18.25 -6.27
C VAL A 97 -2.08 -18.25 -5.28
N THR A 98 -0.93 -17.68 -5.65
CA THR A 98 0.28 -17.65 -4.81
C THR A 98 0.30 -16.51 -3.79
N MET A 99 -0.65 -15.58 -3.84
CA MET A 99 -0.83 -14.55 -2.81
C MET A 99 -1.82 -15.07 -1.77
N GLU A 100 -1.33 -15.55 -0.63
CA GLU A 100 -2.16 -15.74 0.56
C GLU A 100 -2.57 -14.35 1.08
N PHE A 101 -3.75 -13.92 0.68
CA PHE A 101 -4.38 -12.76 1.29
C PHE A 101 -5.02 -13.20 2.61
N ASP A 102 -4.46 -12.78 3.70
CA ASP A 102 -5.14 -12.89 5.00
C ASP A 102 -6.27 -11.86 5.05
N VAL A 103 -7.46 -12.32 4.68
CA VAL A 103 -8.68 -11.50 4.62
C VAL A 103 -9.05 -10.96 6.01
N SER A 104 -8.56 -11.57 7.10
CA SER A 104 -8.84 -11.13 8.46
C SER A 104 -8.24 -9.75 8.78
N GLN A 105 -7.25 -9.30 8.03
CA GLN A 105 -6.62 -7.99 8.19
C GLN A 105 -7.33 -6.87 7.40
N LEU A 106 -8.36 -7.20 6.62
CA LEU A 106 -9.14 -6.24 5.84
C LEU A 106 -10.39 -5.72 6.56
N LEU A 107 -10.67 -6.23 7.75
CA LEU A 107 -11.86 -5.91 8.54
C LEU A 107 -11.53 -5.00 9.74
N ILE A 108 -10.75 -3.96 9.52
CA ILE A 108 -10.59 -2.87 10.50
C ILE A 108 -11.34 -1.65 9.99
#